data_68f156ebbd076e3a3f4d096e3ed80115
#
_entry.id   68f156ebbd076e3a3f4d096e3ed80115
#
_cell.length_a   1.000
_cell.length_b   1.000
_cell.length_c   1.000
_cell.angle_alpha   90.00
_cell.angle_beta   90.00
_cell.angle_gamma   90.00
#
_symmetry.space_group_name_H-M   'P 1'
#
loop_
_entity.id
_entity.type
_entity.pdbx_description
1 polymer ?
#
loop_
_entity_poly.entity_id
_entity_poly.type
_entity_poly.pdbx_seq_one_letter_code
_entity_poly.pdbx_strand_id
1 'polypeptide(L)'
;MSILQAAESMPGDLAVRLADADAEVRRIAVMELPYSDEDNILPLLLKALADADPQVRAEAAKAVEGFEEPEAVTALLGLLHDTMEETRRAAADTLSELKSSSNSGLLLQAVDDADPFVKAAVFRALRPLRVADSLAPALSGLDHPSPQVRREATGVLGYLKHAGSLGPLTRVAMNDPDPEVRRIAVGALGFATDVEVLPALTHALNDSSWQVREEAAGTLGKLKLSGAVDYLVTAMADRYWQVRVRAARSLGRLKAAVSLGVLSEALTHEISNLRKEAVIALGEIGDPRAIPALETALEDPDPDVRKLTQLALKQIQLNNPPR
;
A
#
# COMPACT_ATOMS: atom_id res chain seq x y z
N MET A 1 30.67 -16.39 -29.22
CA MET A 1 31.47 -16.23 -28.00
C MET A 1 30.53 -15.68 -26.94
N SER A 2 30.39 -16.40 -25.84
CA SER A 2 29.39 -16.15 -24.80
C SER A 2 29.74 -14.89 -23.99
N ILE A 3 28.71 -14.06 -23.74
CA ILE A 3 28.74 -12.85 -22.89
C ILE A 3 29.19 -13.15 -21.43
N LEU A 4 29.29 -14.43 -21.06
CA LEU A 4 29.68 -14.92 -19.73
C LEU A 4 31.20 -15.03 -19.51
N GLN A 5 32.05 -14.64 -20.45
CA GLN A 5 33.52 -14.71 -20.31
C GLN A 5 34.23 -13.35 -20.06
N ALA A 6 33.45 -12.29 -19.81
CA ALA A 6 34.01 -10.93 -19.58
C ALA A 6 34.03 -10.50 -18.08
N ALA A 7 33.80 -11.40 -17.14
CA ALA A 7 33.65 -11.03 -15.72
C ALA A 7 34.75 -11.65 -14.84
N GLU A 8 36.01 -11.32 -15.13
CA GLU A 8 37.09 -11.28 -14.12
C GLU A 8 37.66 -9.87 -14.09
N SER A 9 36.87 -8.89 -13.56
CA SER A 9 37.34 -7.52 -13.38
C SER A 9 38.29 -7.44 -12.18
N MET A 10 39.51 -6.97 -12.42
CA MET A 10 40.47 -6.62 -11.38
C MET A 10 39.94 -5.40 -10.58
N PRO A 11 40.16 -5.30 -9.25
CA PRO A 11 39.67 -4.16 -8.42
C PRO A 11 40.06 -2.76 -8.92
N GLY A 12 41.13 -2.63 -9.70
CA GLY A 12 41.52 -1.35 -10.30
C GLY A 12 40.77 -0.96 -11.58
N ASP A 13 39.97 -1.84 -12.16
CA ASP A 13 39.31 -1.64 -13.46
C ASP A 13 37.99 -0.82 -13.30
N LEU A 14 37.30 -0.93 -12.16
CA LEU A 14 35.99 -0.31 -11.97
C LEU A 14 36.07 1.22 -11.94
N ALA A 15 37.05 1.79 -11.23
CA ALA A 15 37.24 3.25 -11.18
C ALA A 15 37.62 3.83 -12.55
N VAL A 16 38.39 3.08 -13.37
CA VAL A 16 38.73 3.46 -14.75
C VAL A 16 37.48 3.44 -15.62
N ARG A 17 36.66 2.39 -15.53
CA ARG A 17 35.43 2.23 -16.30
C ARG A 17 34.38 3.30 -15.94
N LEU A 18 34.32 3.72 -14.67
CA LEU A 18 33.45 4.82 -14.22
C LEU A 18 33.86 6.19 -14.77
N ALA A 19 35.08 6.30 -15.33
CA ALA A 19 35.60 7.52 -15.97
C ALA A 19 35.72 7.38 -17.51
N ASP A 20 35.22 6.30 -18.09
CA ASP A 20 35.28 6.04 -19.52
C ASP A 20 34.53 7.12 -20.33
N ALA A 21 34.99 7.37 -21.56
CA ALA A 21 34.35 8.30 -22.48
C ALA A 21 32.97 7.77 -22.93
N ASP A 22 32.81 6.43 -23.03
CA ASP A 22 31.58 5.79 -23.41
C ASP A 22 30.60 5.70 -22.20
N ALA A 23 29.44 6.29 -22.35
CA ALA A 23 28.37 6.27 -21.30
C ALA A 23 27.93 4.86 -20.98
N GLU A 24 27.87 3.94 -21.95
CA GLU A 24 27.47 2.57 -21.72
C GLU A 24 28.47 1.82 -20.82
N VAL A 25 29.76 2.05 -21.00
CA VAL A 25 30.82 1.50 -20.13
C VAL A 25 30.66 2.03 -18.71
N ARG A 26 30.42 3.35 -18.56
CA ARG A 26 30.16 3.94 -17.23
C ARG A 26 28.91 3.38 -16.58
N ARG A 27 27.82 3.23 -17.35
CA ARG A 27 26.54 2.67 -16.87
C ARG A 27 26.73 1.26 -16.33
N ILE A 28 27.39 0.38 -17.08
CA ILE A 28 27.68 -1.00 -16.64
C ILE A 28 28.56 -0.99 -15.39
N ALA A 29 29.57 -0.12 -15.32
CA ALA A 29 30.41 0.01 -14.13
C ALA A 29 29.61 0.41 -12.89
N VAL A 30 28.63 1.32 -13.03
CA VAL A 30 27.71 1.72 -11.93
C VAL A 30 26.87 0.53 -11.46
N MET A 31 26.36 -0.30 -12.38
CA MET A 31 25.58 -1.49 -12.02
C MET A 31 26.41 -2.53 -11.24
N GLU A 32 27.72 -2.57 -11.44
CA GLU A 32 28.63 -3.50 -10.76
C GLU A 32 29.06 -3.01 -9.37
N LEU A 33 29.00 -1.69 -9.10
CA LEU A 33 29.44 -1.09 -7.83
C LEU A 33 28.86 -1.76 -6.58
N PRO A 34 27.55 -2.02 -6.47
CA PRO A 34 26.96 -2.62 -5.27
C PRO A 34 27.45 -4.07 -4.99
N TYR A 35 28.06 -4.72 -5.98
CA TYR A 35 28.55 -6.10 -5.92
C TYR A 35 30.08 -6.18 -5.90
N SER A 36 30.77 -5.04 -5.87
CA SER A 36 32.23 -4.95 -5.86
C SER A 36 32.81 -5.13 -4.46
N ASP A 37 34.10 -5.44 -4.40
CA ASP A 37 34.86 -5.53 -3.14
C ASP A 37 35.36 -4.15 -2.64
N GLU A 38 34.82 -3.06 -3.19
CA GLU A 38 35.20 -1.70 -2.78
C GLU A 38 34.61 -1.37 -1.40
N ASP A 39 35.45 -0.98 -0.45
CA ASP A 39 35.06 -0.70 0.95
C ASP A 39 34.12 0.51 1.08
N ASN A 40 34.20 1.48 0.15
CA ASN A 40 33.39 2.69 0.18
C ASN A 40 32.99 3.14 -1.23
N ILE A 41 31.83 2.67 -1.70
CA ILE A 41 31.30 2.98 -3.03
C ILE A 41 30.53 4.30 -3.09
N LEU A 42 30.10 4.87 -1.94
CA LEU A 42 29.25 6.07 -1.94
C LEU A 42 29.84 7.26 -2.71
N PRO A 43 31.14 7.63 -2.58
CA PRO A 43 31.72 8.72 -3.37
C PRO A 43 31.66 8.48 -4.87
N LEU A 44 31.78 7.21 -5.31
CA LEU A 44 31.69 6.84 -6.72
C LEU A 44 30.26 6.95 -7.22
N LEU A 45 29.28 6.50 -6.43
CA LEU A 45 27.86 6.65 -6.72
C LEU A 45 27.45 8.12 -6.77
N LEU A 46 27.90 8.96 -5.83
CA LEU A 46 27.62 10.39 -5.84
C LEU A 46 28.13 11.07 -7.12
N LYS A 47 29.31 10.66 -7.61
CA LYS A 47 29.84 11.13 -8.90
C LYS A 47 28.96 10.68 -10.07
N ALA A 48 28.51 9.42 -10.06
CA ALA A 48 27.64 8.85 -11.09
C ALA A 48 26.22 9.47 -11.09
N LEU A 49 25.70 9.90 -9.94
CA LEU A 49 24.44 10.65 -9.84
C LEU A 49 24.52 12.02 -10.54
N ALA A 50 25.73 12.55 -10.75
CA ALA A 50 25.99 13.80 -11.46
C ALA A 50 26.53 13.58 -12.89
N ASP A 51 26.47 12.36 -13.44
CA ASP A 51 27.00 12.04 -14.78
C ASP A 51 26.26 12.85 -15.87
N ALA A 52 26.98 13.14 -16.94
CA ALA A 52 26.42 13.85 -18.10
C ALA A 52 25.32 13.04 -18.78
N ASP A 53 25.44 11.70 -18.79
CA ASP A 53 24.50 10.82 -19.41
C ASP A 53 23.34 10.47 -18.43
N PRO A 54 22.07 10.66 -18.83
CA PRO A 54 20.94 10.43 -17.94
C PRO A 54 20.69 8.94 -17.61
N GLN A 55 21.14 8.00 -18.46
CA GLN A 55 21.02 6.56 -18.15
C GLN A 55 22.01 6.15 -17.07
N VAL A 56 23.22 6.74 -17.09
CA VAL A 56 24.20 6.56 -16.00
C VAL A 56 23.61 7.11 -14.68
N ARG A 57 23.00 8.30 -14.71
CA ARG A 57 22.34 8.87 -13.52
C ARG A 57 21.19 8.00 -13.02
N ALA A 58 20.40 7.43 -13.93
CA ALA A 58 19.29 6.54 -13.57
C ALA A 58 19.78 5.27 -12.86
N GLU A 59 20.84 4.64 -13.38
CA GLU A 59 21.44 3.47 -12.73
C GLU A 59 22.09 3.83 -11.39
N ALA A 60 22.75 4.99 -11.30
CA ALA A 60 23.31 5.47 -10.04
C ALA A 60 22.23 5.73 -8.98
N ALA A 61 21.06 6.26 -9.39
CA ALA A 61 19.93 6.47 -8.50
C ALA A 61 19.37 5.16 -7.93
N LYS A 62 19.40 4.08 -8.72
CA LYS A 62 19.02 2.72 -8.23
C LYS A 62 20.12 2.14 -7.32
N ALA A 63 21.40 2.27 -7.75
CA ALA A 63 22.54 1.68 -7.04
C ALA A 63 22.82 2.33 -5.67
N VAL A 64 22.34 3.57 -5.44
CA VAL A 64 22.51 4.28 -4.16
C VAL A 64 21.41 3.90 -3.13
N GLU A 65 20.52 2.97 -3.47
CA GLU A 65 19.53 2.45 -2.52
C GLU A 65 20.21 1.89 -1.26
N GLY A 66 19.71 2.26 -0.10
CA GLY A 66 20.29 1.87 1.19
C GLY A 66 21.31 2.85 1.75
N PHE A 67 21.81 3.81 0.95
CA PHE A 67 22.64 4.90 1.43
C PHE A 67 21.75 6.07 1.86
N GLU A 68 21.78 6.36 3.15
CA GLU A 68 20.93 7.41 3.75
C GLU A 68 21.75 8.62 4.22
N GLU A 69 22.96 8.80 3.71
CA GLU A 69 23.77 9.98 3.96
C GLU A 69 23.12 11.22 3.35
N PRO A 70 23.20 12.40 4.02
CA PRO A 70 22.56 13.62 3.54
C PRO A 70 22.95 14.00 2.11
N GLU A 71 24.17 13.68 1.69
CA GLU A 71 24.66 13.92 0.33
C GLU A 71 23.93 13.07 -0.70
N ALA A 72 23.67 11.80 -0.40
CA ALA A 72 22.93 10.89 -1.27
C ALA A 72 21.47 11.34 -1.40
N VAL A 73 20.82 11.66 -0.30
CA VAL A 73 19.43 12.15 -0.30
C VAL A 73 19.32 13.48 -1.06
N THR A 74 20.28 14.40 -0.88
CA THR A 74 20.31 15.68 -1.60
C THR A 74 20.47 15.47 -3.10
N ALA A 75 21.38 14.57 -3.53
CA ALA A 75 21.57 14.24 -4.93
C ALA A 75 20.31 13.63 -5.56
N LEU A 76 19.65 12.69 -4.86
CA LEU A 76 18.39 12.08 -5.31
C LEU A 76 17.28 13.13 -5.44
N LEU A 77 17.14 14.06 -4.48
CA LEU A 77 16.19 15.17 -4.56
C LEU A 77 16.44 16.04 -5.79
N GLY A 78 17.72 16.32 -6.12
CA GLY A 78 18.09 17.02 -7.35
C GLY A 78 17.67 16.27 -8.62
N LEU A 79 17.80 14.95 -8.64
CA LEU A 79 17.40 14.10 -9.78
C LEU A 79 15.88 14.01 -9.99
N LEU A 80 15.05 14.42 -9.04
CA LEU A 80 13.60 14.53 -9.27
C LEU A 80 13.26 15.59 -10.34
N HIS A 81 14.19 16.50 -10.65
CA HIS A 81 14.10 17.50 -11.73
C HIS A 81 14.85 17.08 -13.00
N ASP A 82 15.34 15.86 -13.10
CA ASP A 82 16.07 15.42 -14.29
C ASP A 82 15.20 15.53 -15.54
N THR A 83 15.85 15.79 -16.66
CA THR A 83 15.18 15.89 -17.96
C THR A 83 14.64 14.55 -18.45
N MET A 84 15.26 13.44 -18.03
CA MET A 84 14.82 12.08 -18.37
C MET A 84 13.85 11.53 -17.31
N GLU A 85 12.69 11.08 -17.75
CA GLU A 85 11.66 10.53 -16.88
C GLU A 85 12.13 9.29 -16.10
N GLU A 86 12.93 8.43 -16.73
CA GLU A 86 13.47 7.23 -16.07
C GLU A 86 14.36 7.60 -14.88
N THR A 87 15.22 8.61 -15.02
CA THR A 87 16.07 9.12 -13.93
C THR A 87 15.22 9.68 -12.80
N ARG A 88 14.20 10.49 -13.13
CA ARG A 88 13.27 11.05 -12.14
C ARG A 88 12.55 9.94 -11.35
N ARG A 89 12.09 8.89 -12.04
CA ARG A 89 11.41 7.75 -11.41
C ARG A 89 12.36 6.97 -10.51
N ALA A 90 13.57 6.64 -11.01
CA ALA A 90 14.56 5.93 -10.22
C ALA A 90 14.89 6.67 -8.91
N ALA A 91 15.09 7.99 -8.99
CA ALA A 91 15.32 8.81 -7.80
C ALA A 91 14.12 8.79 -6.83
N ALA A 92 12.89 8.91 -7.34
CA ALA A 92 11.69 8.89 -6.54
C ALA A 92 11.47 7.53 -5.86
N ASP A 93 11.75 6.42 -6.56
CA ASP A 93 11.64 5.08 -6.04
C ASP A 93 12.65 4.85 -4.91
N THR A 94 13.91 5.21 -5.11
CA THR A 94 14.98 5.10 -4.10
C THR A 94 14.69 5.97 -2.87
N LEU A 95 14.22 7.21 -3.05
CA LEU A 95 13.80 8.06 -1.92
C LEU A 95 12.65 7.43 -1.11
N SER A 96 11.77 6.65 -1.74
CA SER A 96 10.66 6.00 -1.04
C SER A 96 11.08 4.82 -0.15
N GLU A 97 12.31 4.32 -0.31
CA GLU A 97 12.90 3.23 0.47
C GLU A 97 13.66 3.71 1.72
N LEU A 98 13.72 5.03 1.95
CA LEU A 98 14.34 5.60 3.15
C LEU A 98 13.67 5.06 4.42
N LYS A 99 14.47 4.66 5.41
CA LYS A 99 14.03 4.08 6.68
C LYS A 99 14.26 5.01 7.86
N SER A 100 15.31 5.82 7.79
CA SER A 100 15.65 6.77 8.84
C SER A 100 14.98 8.13 8.63
N SER A 101 14.43 8.68 9.70
CA SER A 101 13.90 10.05 9.71
C SER A 101 14.98 11.13 9.83
N SER A 102 16.27 10.76 9.91
CA SER A 102 17.39 11.71 10.07
C SER A 102 17.41 12.79 8.98
N ASN A 103 17.04 12.42 7.76
CA ASN A 103 17.02 13.32 6.60
C ASN A 103 15.63 13.91 6.29
N SER A 104 14.66 13.74 7.19
CA SER A 104 13.31 14.28 6.98
C SER A 104 13.28 15.80 6.75
N GLY A 105 14.24 16.53 7.34
CA GLY A 105 14.40 17.97 7.11
C GLY A 105 14.67 18.34 5.66
N LEU A 106 15.48 17.54 4.93
CA LEU A 106 15.73 17.73 3.49
C LEU A 106 14.46 17.48 2.68
N LEU A 107 13.72 16.41 2.99
CA LEU A 107 12.44 16.11 2.35
C LEU A 107 11.41 17.21 2.60
N LEU A 108 11.31 17.70 3.86
CA LEU A 108 10.35 18.75 4.22
C LEU A 108 10.63 20.09 3.52
N GLN A 109 11.90 20.40 3.22
CA GLN A 109 12.24 21.58 2.43
C GLN A 109 11.78 21.45 0.96
N ALA A 110 11.73 20.23 0.41
CA ALA A 110 11.31 19.97 -0.96
C ALA A 110 9.79 19.77 -1.12
N VAL A 111 9.01 19.75 -0.02
CA VAL A 111 7.57 19.50 -0.07
C VAL A 111 6.79 20.62 -0.74
N ASP A 112 7.34 21.83 -0.78
CA ASP A 112 6.71 23.02 -1.40
C ASP A 112 7.13 23.24 -2.86
N ASP A 113 7.81 22.26 -3.47
CA ASP A 113 8.25 22.34 -4.86
C ASP A 113 7.08 22.64 -5.81
N ALA A 114 7.38 23.37 -6.89
CA ALA A 114 6.37 23.74 -7.89
C ALA A 114 5.95 22.58 -8.79
N ASP A 115 6.85 21.58 -9.02
CA ASP A 115 6.55 20.40 -9.83
C ASP A 115 5.70 19.40 -9.03
N PRO A 116 4.48 19.07 -9.49
CA PRO A 116 3.62 18.09 -8.83
C PRO A 116 4.25 16.70 -8.69
N PHE A 117 5.14 16.32 -9.61
CA PHE A 117 5.87 15.05 -9.54
C PHE A 117 6.81 15.04 -8.34
N VAL A 118 7.62 16.10 -8.19
CA VAL A 118 8.55 16.25 -7.06
C VAL A 118 7.80 16.23 -5.73
N LYS A 119 6.76 17.04 -5.64
CA LYS A 119 5.91 17.11 -4.44
C LYS A 119 5.32 15.74 -4.07
N ALA A 120 4.81 14.99 -5.05
CA ALA A 120 4.27 13.65 -4.83
C ALA A 120 5.37 12.67 -4.39
N ALA A 121 6.56 12.70 -5.04
CA ALA A 121 7.69 11.85 -4.67
C ALA A 121 8.16 12.12 -3.23
N VAL A 122 8.22 13.38 -2.83
CA VAL A 122 8.59 13.78 -1.46
C VAL A 122 7.56 13.29 -0.42
N PHE A 123 6.25 13.45 -0.68
CA PHE A 123 5.23 12.88 0.21
C PHE A 123 5.33 11.36 0.29
N ARG A 124 5.58 10.68 -0.84
CA ARG A 124 5.77 9.23 -0.87
C ARG A 124 6.96 8.81 0.01
N ALA A 125 8.07 9.54 -0.05
CA ALA A 125 9.24 9.31 0.80
C ALA A 125 8.99 9.60 2.28
N LEU A 126 8.24 10.65 2.61
CA LEU A 126 7.88 11.00 3.99
C LEU A 126 6.91 10.00 4.66
N ARG A 127 6.09 9.32 3.86
CA ARG A 127 5.01 8.45 4.36
C ARG A 127 5.49 7.38 5.35
N PRO A 128 6.47 6.50 5.04
CA PRO A 128 6.94 5.47 5.96
C PRO A 128 7.67 6.05 7.19
N LEU A 129 8.26 7.23 7.06
CA LEU A 129 9.07 7.87 8.11
C LEU A 129 8.23 8.40 9.28
N ARG A 130 6.93 8.65 9.07
CA ARG A 130 5.97 9.10 10.11
C ARG A 130 6.42 10.34 10.88
N VAL A 131 7.02 11.29 10.20
CA VAL A 131 7.54 12.52 10.78
C VAL A 131 6.38 13.47 11.11
N ALA A 132 6.28 13.91 12.36
CA ALA A 132 5.18 14.76 12.81
C ALA A 132 5.08 16.07 12.00
N ASP A 133 6.22 16.66 11.63
CA ASP A 133 6.29 17.92 10.88
C ASP A 133 5.73 17.79 9.44
N SER A 134 5.51 16.56 8.95
CA SER A 134 4.83 16.34 7.67
C SER A 134 3.31 16.53 7.74
N LEU A 135 2.72 16.70 8.94
CA LEU A 135 1.27 16.85 9.11
C LEU A 135 0.71 18.07 8.37
N ALA A 136 1.27 19.25 8.63
CA ALA A 136 0.77 20.49 8.04
C ALA A 136 0.93 20.53 6.52
N PRO A 137 2.11 20.18 5.94
CA PRO A 137 2.25 20.03 4.50
C PRO A 137 1.28 19.01 3.88
N ALA A 138 1.08 17.85 4.52
CA ALA A 138 0.17 16.83 3.99
C ALA A 138 -1.30 17.29 4.04
N LEU A 139 -1.73 18.02 5.08
CA LEU A 139 -3.06 18.62 5.12
C LEU A 139 -3.27 19.63 3.97
N SER A 140 -2.28 20.48 3.70
CA SER A 140 -2.30 21.41 2.55
C SER A 140 -2.32 20.63 1.21
N GLY A 141 -1.61 19.53 1.12
CA GLY A 141 -1.54 18.68 -0.07
C GLY A 141 -2.88 18.04 -0.48
N LEU A 142 -3.86 17.95 0.43
CA LEU A 142 -5.20 17.40 0.13
C LEU A 142 -5.99 18.25 -0.86
N ASP A 143 -5.71 19.54 -0.97
CA ASP A 143 -6.43 20.47 -1.86
C ASP A 143 -5.64 20.76 -3.15
N HIS A 144 -4.54 20.04 -3.40
CA HIS A 144 -3.71 20.23 -4.58
C HIS A 144 -4.43 19.82 -5.89
N PRO A 145 -4.24 20.57 -7.01
CA PRO A 145 -4.90 20.24 -8.29
C PRO A 145 -4.54 18.84 -8.82
N SER A 146 -3.28 18.39 -8.66
CA SER A 146 -2.83 17.06 -9.08
C SER A 146 -3.38 15.97 -8.16
N PRO A 147 -4.10 14.96 -8.69
CA PRO A 147 -4.56 13.83 -7.90
C PRO A 147 -3.40 13.00 -7.33
N GLN A 148 -2.25 13.00 -7.99
CA GLN A 148 -1.05 12.31 -7.53
C GLN A 148 -0.56 12.89 -6.20
N VAL A 149 -0.51 14.23 -6.09
CA VAL A 149 -0.12 14.92 -4.85
C VAL A 149 -1.15 14.64 -3.75
N ARG A 150 -2.46 14.78 -4.05
CA ARG A 150 -3.52 14.50 -3.08
C ARG A 150 -3.46 13.06 -2.55
N ARG A 151 -3.18 12.10 -3.45
CA ARG A 151 -3.03 10.69 -3.10
C ARG A 151 -1.90 10.45 -2.09
N GLU A 152 -0.70 10.96 -2.38
CA GLU A 152 0.45 10.75 -1.50
C GLU A 152 0.32 11.53 -0.18
N ALA A 153 -0.22 12.75 -0.21
CA ALA A 153 -0.55 13.52 0.99
C ALA A 153 -1.55 12.77 1.89
N THR A 154 -2.61 12.20 1.30
CA THR A 154 -3.58 11.35 2.01
C THR A 154 -2.89 10.14 2.64
N GLY A 155 -1.94 9.52 1.92
CA GLY A 155 -1.12 8.42 2.42
C GLY A 155 -0.29 8.82 3.64
N VAL A 156 0.37 9.97 3.61
CA VAL A 156 1.13 10.50 4.77
C VAL A 156 0.24 10.63 6.00
N LEU A 157 -0.94 11.23 5.86
CA LEU A 157 -1.90 11.40 6.96
C LEU A 157 -2.37 10.06 7.55
N GLY A 158 -2.60 9.06 6.70
CA GLY A 158 -2.95 7.71 7.11
C GLY A 158 -1.85 7.00 7.91
N TYR A 159 -0.57 7.26 7.58
CA TYR A 159 0.58 6.72 8.31
C TYR A 159 0.87 7.47 9.62
N LEU A 160 0.66 8.80 9.65
CA LEU A 160 0.79 9.61 10.86
C LEU A 160 -0.25 9.24 11.92
N LYS A 161 -1.44 8.83 11.51
CA LYS A 161 -2.57 8.50 12.41
C LYS A 161 -2.90 9.60 13.41
N HIS A 162 -2.76 10.85 13.00
CA HIS A 162 -3.03 12.01 13.85
C HIS A 162 -4.54 12.29 13.89
N ALA A 163 -5.11 12.46 15.10
CA ALA A 163 -6.56 12.65 15.25
C ALA A 163 -7.09 13.86 14.45
N GLY A 164 -6.34 14.96 14.36
CA GLY A 164 -6.68 16.13 13.56
C GLY A 164 -6.79 15.87 12.06
N SER A 165 -6.35 14.71 11.56
CA SER A 165 -6.49 14.32 10.15
C SER A 165 -7.84 13.68 9.83
N LEU A 166 -8.63 13.22 10.83
CA LEU A 166 -9.87 12.47 10.60
C LEU A 166 -10.91 13.29 9.82
N GLY A 167 -11.17 14.52 10.20
CA GLY A 167 -12.10 15.39 9.47
C GLY A 167 -11.68 15.65 8.02
N PRO A 168 -10.44 16.12 7.75
CA PRO A 168 -9.92 16.25 6.38
C PRO A 168 -9.97 14.96 5.57
N LEU A 169 -9.58 13.81 6.14
CA LEU A 169 -9.63 12.50 5.46
C LEU A 169 -11.08 12.09 5.15
N THR A 170 -12.02 12.35 6.06
CA THR A 170 -13.46 12.11 5.85
C THR A 170 -13.97 12.92 4.67
N ARG A 171 -13.62 14.22 4.58
CA ARG A 171 -13.97 15.07 3.43
C ARG A 171 -13.44 14.52 2.11
N VAL A 172 -12.18 14.11 2.08
CA VAL A 172 -11.53 13.51 0.89
C VAL A 172 -12.19 12.19 0.51
N ALA A 173 -12.45 11.30 1.47
CA ALA A 173 -13.10 10.01 1.23
C ALA A 173 -14.49 10.15 0.59
N MET A 174 -15.21 11.21 0.90
CA MET A 174 -16.57 11.45 0.39
C MET A 174 -16.60 12.22 -0.93
N ASN A 175 -15.64 13.12 -1.17
CA ASN A 175 -15.82 14.15 -2.20
C ASN A 175 -14.68 14.27 -3.21
N ASP A 176 -13.55 13.57 -3.05
CA ASP A 176 -12.47 13.69 -4.02
C ASP A 176 -12.93 13.19 -5.41
N PRO A 177 -12.66 13.93 -6.50
CA PRO A 177 -13.04 13.48 -7.83
C PRO A 177 -12.33 12.20 -8.28
N ASP A 178 -11.11 11.95 -7.78
CA ASP A 178 -10.32 10.77 -8.13
C ASP A 178 -10.67 9.58 -7.21
N PRO A 179 -11.09 8.43 -7.77
CA PRO A 179 -11.49 7.28 -6.98
C PRO A 179 -10.33 6.64 -6.21
N GLU A 180 -9.10 6.77 -6.69
CA GLU A 180 -7.93 6.21 -5.98
C GLU A 180 -7.60 7.07 -4.75
N VAL A 181 -7.76 8.41 -4.83
CA VAL A 181 -7.63 9.30 -3.68
C VAL A 181 -8.71 8.96 -2.63
N ARG A 182 -9.98 8.80 -3.06
CA ARG A 182 -11.06 8.37 -2.14
C ARG A 182 -10.75 7.04 -1.48
N ARG A 183 -10.28 6.05 -2.26
CA ARG A 183 -9.92 4.72 -1.75
C ARG A 183 -8.86 4.79 -0.64
N ILE A 184 -7.78 5.55 -0.89
CA ILE A 184 -6.71 5.72 0.09
C ILE A 184 -7.21 6.45 1.34
N ALA A 185 -8.06 7.47 1.17
CA ALA A 185 -8.67 8.17 2.30
C ALA A 185 -9.55 7.26 3.15
N VAL A 186 -10.38 6.40 2.52
CA VAL A 186 -11.19 5.39 3.20
C VAL A 186 -10.32 4.42 4.00
N GLY A 187 -9.23 3.93 3.43
CA GLY A 187 -8.27 3.08 4.15
C GLY A 187 -7.56 3.81 5.28
N ALA A 188 -7.21 5.09 5.05
CA ALA A 188 -6.57 5.95 6.04
C ALA A 188 -7.47 6.22 7.26
N LEU A 189 -8.79 6.26 7.11
CA LEU A 189 -9.73 6.35 8.24
C LEU A 189 -9.66 5.14 9.18
N GLY A 190 -9.02 4.05 8.76
CA GLY A 190 -8.90 2.80 9.54
C GLY A 190 -8.06 2.89 10.83
N PHE A 191 -7.61 4.07 11.23
CA PHE A 191 -7.04 4.32 12.57
C PHE A 191 -8.00 5.03 13.52
N ALA A 192 -9.18 5.42 13.05
CA ALA A 192 -10.17 6.07 13.91
C ALA A 192 -10.55 5.18 15.09
N THR A 193 -10.77 5.80 16.23
CA THR A 193 -11.24 5.14 17.46
C THR A 193 -12.70 5.46 17.73
N ASP A 194 -13.29 6.37 16.96
CA ASP A 194 -14.62 6.91 17.16
C ASP A 194 -15.57 6.50 16.01
N VAL A 195 -16.86 6.50 16.32
CA VAL A 195 -17.96 6.26 15.38
C VAL A 195 -18.16 7.40 14.38
N GLU A 196 -17.52 8.54 14.59
CA GLU A 196 -17.65 9.73 13.72
C GLU A 196 -17.34 9.47 12.25
N VAL A 197 -16.48 8.46 11.96
CA VAL A 197 -16.14 8.08 10.58
C VAL A 197 -17.16 7.15 9.93
N LEU A 198 -18.13 6.62 10.70
CA LEU A 198 -19.14 5.68 10.20
C LEU A 198 -19.95 6.24 9.02
N PRO A 199 -20.45 7.49 9.03
CA PRO A 199 -21.18 8.04 7.89
C PRO A 199 -20.35 8.06 6.59
N ALA A 200 -19.07 8.43 6.67
CA ALA A 200 -18.21 8.45 5.49
C ALA A 200 -17.92 7.04 4.96
N LEU A 201 -17.68 6.09 5.84
CA LEU A 201 -17.41 4.70 5.44
C LEU A 201 -18.65 4.01 4.87
N THR A 202 -19.85 4.29 5.41
CA THR A 202 -21.11 3.77 4.85
C THR A 202 -21.48 4.44 3.53
N HIS A 203 -21.15 5.74 3.37
CA HIS A 203 -21.23 6.42 2.08
C HIS A 203 -20.32 5.75 1.05
N ALA A 204 -19.08 5.45 1.41
CA ALA A 204 -18.10 4.82 0.55
C ALA A 204 -18.48 3.39 0.10
N LEU A 205 -19.35 2.67 0.83
CA LEU A 205 -19.93 1.40 0.37
C LEU A 205 -20.83 1.55 -0.86
N ASN A 206 -21.27 2.76 -1.19
CA ASN A 206 -22.07 3.08 -2.36
C ASN A 206 -21.29 3.84 -3.44
N ASP A 207 -19.96 3.89 -3.33
CA ASP A 207 -19.11 4.57 -4.32
C ASP A 207 -19.24 3.95 -5.72
N SER A 208 -19.10 4.77 -6.74
CA SER A 208 -19.10 4.33 -8.14
C SER A 208 -17.97 3.34 -8.45
N SER A 209 -16.79 3.50 -7.80
CA SER A 209 -15.64 2.60 -7.91
C SER A 209 -15.76 1.42 -6.94
N TRP A 210 -15.66 0.21 -7.47
CA TRP A 210 -15.72 -1.00 -6.64
C TRP A 210 -14.53 -1.11 -5.68
N GLN A 211 -13.37 -0.56 -6.04
CA GLN A 211 -12.18 -0.55 -5.16
C GLN A 211 -12.42 0.30 -3.92
N VAL A 212 -13.14 1.41 -4.05
CA VAL A 212 -13.54 2.24 -2.90
C VAL A 212 -14.52 1.48 -2.01
N ARG A 213 -15.52 0.79 -2.62
CA ARG A 213 -16.49 -0.03 -1.87
C ARG A 213 -15.82 -1.19 -1.15
N GLU A 214 -14.86 -1.86 -1.81
CA GLU A 214 -14.05 -2.94 -1.20
C GLU A 214 -13.27 -2.44 0.01
N GLU A 215 -12.56 -1.31 -0.13
CA GLU A 215 -11.79 -0.71 0.96
C GLU A 215 -12.68 -0.29 2.13
N ALA A 216 -13.87 0.28 1.83
CA ALA A 216 -14.85 0.66 2.85
C ALA A 216 -15.35 -0.55 3.64
N ALA A 217 -15.71 -1.63 2.96
CA ALA A 217 -16.13 -2.87 3.61
C ALA A 217 -15.01 -3.41 4.54
N GLY A 218 -13.75 -3.38 4.09
CA GLY A 218 -12.61 -3.82 4.88
C GLY A 218 -12.35 -2.94 6.11
N THR A 219 -12.40 -1.62 5.94
CA THR A 219 -12.15 -0.62 7.00
C THR A 219 -13.23 -0.70 8.09
N LEU A 220 -14.51 -0.86 7.73
CA LEU A 220 -15.60 -1.05 8.69
C LEU A 220 -15.39 -2.29 9.57
N GLY A 221 -14.95 -3.40 8.99
CA GLY A 221 -14.65 -4.63 9.74
C GLY A 221 -13.40 -4.49 10.61
N LYS A 222 -12.39 -3.73 10.18
CA LYS A 222 -11.19 -3.44 10.96
C LYS A 222 -11.50 -2.61 12.20
N LEU A 223 -12.34 -1.60 12.05
CA LEU A 223 -12.78 -0.71 13.14
C LEU A 223 -13.82 -1.35 14.05
N LYS A 224 -14.38 -2.50 13.66
CA LYS A 224 -15.43 -3.21 14.41
C LYS A 224 -16.66 -2.34 14.74
N LEU A 225 -17.05 -1.50 13.78
CA LEU A 225 -18.22 -0.62 13.93
C LEU A 225 -19.51 -1.40 13.76
N SER A 226 -20.18 -1.74 14.86
CA SER A 226 -21.42 -2.53 14.85
C SER A 226 -22.56 -1.87 14.06
N GLY A 227 -22.61 -0.54 14.01
CA GLY A 227 -23.57 0.21 13.19
C GLY A 227 -23.40 0.03 11.67
N ALA A 228 -22.34 -0.68 11.24
CA ALA A 228 -22.10 -0.97 9.82
C ALA A 228 -22.74 -2.30 9.36
N VAL A 229 -23.28 -3.12 10.26
CA VAL A 229 -23.70 -4.49 9.97
C VAL A 229 -24.70 -4.55 8.82
N ASP A 230 -25.78 -3.77 8.85
CA ASP A 230 -26.81 -3.79 7.81
C ASP A 230 -26.27 -3.33 6.43
N TYR A 231 -25.35 -2.36 6.43
CA TYR A 231 -24.68 -1.93 5.21
C TYR A 231 -23.77 -3.01 4.64
N LEU A 232 -23.06 -3.76 5.50
CA LEU A 232 -22.21 -4.88 5.08
C LEU A 232 -23.05 -6.07 4.59
N VAL A 233 -24.21 -6.33 5.20
CA VAL A 233 -25.18 -7.32 4.70
C VAL A 233 -25.65 -6.93 3.29
N THR A 234 -25.96 -5.64 3.06
CA THR A 234 -26.31 -5.14 1.73
C THR A 234 -25.16 -5.31 0.73
N ALA A 235 -23.91 -5.06 1.17
CA ALA A 235 -22.70 -5.22 0.33
C ALA A 235 -22.43 -6.68 -0.08
N MET A 236 -23.03 -7.68 0.58
CA MET A 236 -22.98 -9.07 0.13
C MET A 236 -23.69 -9.30 -1.22
N ALA A 237 -24.51 -8.38 -1.68
CA ALA A 237 -25.14 -8.38 -3.00
C ALA A 237 -24.40 -7.53 -4.04
N ASP A 238 -23.20 -7.00 -3.75
CA ASP A 238 -22.43 -6.20 -4.71
C ASP A 238 -22.12 -7.00 -5.98
N ARG A 239 -22.17 -6.34 -7.14
CA ARG A 239 -21.86 -6.97 -8.45
C ARG A 239 -20.43 -7.49 -8.54
N TYR A 240 -19.48 -6.92 -7.75
CA TYR A 240 -18.09 -7.34 -7.70
C TYR A 240 -17.84 -8.29 -6.53
N TRP A 241 -17.38 -9.48 -6.82
CA TRP A 241 -17.14 -10.52 -5.82
C TRP A 241 -16.08 -10.11 -4.77
N GLN A 242 -15.12 -9.23 -5.13
CA GLN A 242 -14.11 -8.71 -4.22
C GLN A 242 -14.75 -7.93 -3.07
N VAL A 243 -15.76 -7.10 -3.38
CA VAL A 243 -16.53 -6.36 -2.37
C VAL A 243 -17.27 -7.34 -1.44
N ARG A 244 -17.92 -8.38 -2.03
CA ARG A 244 -18.60 -9.42 -1.26
C ARG A 244 -17.67 -10.18 -0.32
N VAL A 245 -16.45 -10.53 -0.77
CA VAL A 245 -15.41 -11.16 0.08
C VAL A 245 -15.04 -10.27 1.26
N ARG A 246 -14.83 -8.98 1.03
CA ARG A 246 -14.53 -8.03 2.11
C ARG A 246 -15.68 -7.84 3.07
N ALA A 247 -16.92 -7.79 2.58
CA ALA A 247 -18.12 -7.70 3.40
C ALA A 247 -18.28 -8.96 4.28
N ALA A 248 -18.15 -10.17 3.70
CA ALA A 248 -18.20 -11.43 4.43
C ALA A 248 -17.18 -11.47 5.57
N ARG A 249 -15.90 -11.15 5.27
CA ARG A 249 -14.84 -11.05 6.28
C ARG A 249 -15.18 -10.10 7.41
N SER A 250 -15.74 -8.96 7.08
CA SER A 250 -16.07 -7.91 8.05
C SER A 250 -17.26 -8.34 8.92
N LEU A 251 -18.25 -9.00 8.36
CA LEU A 251 -19.39 -9.58 9.10
C LEU A 251 -18.93 -10.65 10.09
N GLY A 252 -17.97 -11.51 9.71
CA GLY A 252 -17.34 -12.49 10.61
C GLY A 252 -16.64 -11.81 11.79
N ARG A 253 -15.78 -10.82 11.53
CA ARG A 253 -15.06 -10.04 12.57
C ARG A 253 -16.00 -9.31 13.52
N LEU A 254 -17.14 -8.84 13.02
CA LEU A 254 -18.21 -8.20 13.81
C LEU A 254 -19.07 -9.21 14.57
N LYS A 255 -18.88 -10.51 14.32
CA LYS A 255 -19.74 -11.59 14.87
C LYS A 255 -21.22 -11.33 14.62
N ALA A 256 -21.57 -10.87 13.43
CA ALA A 256 -22.90 -10.38 13.08
C ALA A 256 -23.86 -11.54 12.80
N ALA A 257 -24.52 -12.07 13.82
CA ALA A 257 -25.45 -13.22 13.67
C ALA A 257 -26.62 -12.95 12.70
N VAL A 258 -26.99 -11.70 12.45
CA VAL A 258 -28.01 -11.33 11.46
C VAL A 258 -27.57 -11.66 10.03
N SER A 259 -26.27 -11.80 9.76
CA SER A 259 -25.73 -12.12 8.44
C SER A 259 -25.67 -13.61 8.09
N LEU A 260 -26.12 -14.51 8.98
CA LEU A 260 -26.07 -15.96 8.74
C LEU A 260 -26.72 -16.37 7.42
N GLY A 261 -27.87 -15.79 7.07
CA GLY A 261 -28.58 -16.09 5.82
C GLY A 261 -27.73 -15.80 4.57
N VAL A 262 -27.26 -14.54 4.44
CA VAL A 262 -26.48 -14.11 3.27
C VAL A 262 -25.11 -14.79 3.20
N LEU A 263 -24.50 -15.14 4.33
CA LEU A 263 -23.26 -15.91 4.35
C LEU A 263 -23.49 -17.38 3.97
N SER A 264 -24.60 -17.98 4.38
CA SER A 264 -24.97 -19.35 3.97
C SER A 264 -25.26 -19.41 2.47
N GLU A 265 -25.94 -18.42 1.89
CA GLU A 265 -26.14 -18.31 0.45
C GLU A 265 -24.81 -18.20 -0.29
N ALA A 266 -23.85 -17.48 0.25
CA ALA A 266 -22.51 -17.31 -0.34
C ALA A 266 -21.72 -18.63 -0.42
N LEU A 267 -22.06 -19.67 0.33
CA LEU A 267 -21.40 -20.99 0.28
C LEU A 267 -21.63 -21.72 -1.06
N THR A 268 -22.66 -21.33 -1.83
CA THR A 268 -22.97 -21.94 -3.13
C THR A 268 -22.46 -21.11 -4.32
N HIS A 269 -21.74 -20.01 -4.05
CA HIS A 269 -21.27 -19.10 -5.09
C HIS A 269 -20.20 -19.74 -5.98
N GLU A 270 -20.18 -19.39 -7.28
CA GLU A 270 -19.20 -19.92 -8.26
C GLU A 270 -17.74 -19.63 -7.89
N ILE A 271 -17.47 -18.46 -7.28
CA ILE A 271 -16.12 -18.03 -6.86
C ILE A 271 -15.72 -18.69 -5.55
N SER A 272 -14.74 -19.59 -5.57
CA SER A 272 -14.29 -20.34 -4.38
C SER A 272 -13.76 -19.42 -3.27
N ASN A 273 -13.13 -18.30 -3.61
CA ASN A 273 -12.66 -17.32 -2.60
C ASN A 273 -13.81 -16.72 -1.78
N LEU A 274 -14.99 -16.51 -2.37
CA LEU A 274 -16.14 -16.04 -1.63
C LEU A 274 -16.69 -17.16 -0.73
N ARG A 275 -16.74 -18.42 -1.22
CA ARG A 275 -17.16 -19.56 -0.40
C ARG A 275 -16.22 -19.76 0.80
N LYS A 276 -14.89 -19.69 0.58
CA LYS A 276 -13.87 -19.75 1.65
C LYS A 276 -14.13 -18.69 2.73
N GLU A 277 -14.32 -17.44 2.30
CA GLU A 277 -14.53 -16.35 3.23
C GLU A 277 -15.86 -16.45 3.98
N ALA A 278 -16.91 -16.93 3.32
CA ALA A 278 -18.21 -17.19 3.97
C ALA A 278 -18.09 -18.27 5.05
N VAL A 279 -17.36 -19.36 4.77
CA VAL A 279 -17.07 -20.40 5.77
C VAL A 279 -16.33 -19.83 6.98
N ILE A 280 -15.28 -19.05 6.74
CA ILE A 280 -14.48 -18.42 7.81
C ILE A 280 -15.39 -17.50 8.64
N ALA A 281 -16.19 -16.65 8.00
CA ALA A 281 -17.09 -15.72 8.66
C ALA A 281 -18.13 -16.44 9.54
N LEU A 282 -18.74 -17.53 9.03
CA LEU A 282 -19.68 -18.34 9.80
C LEU A 282 -19.02 -18.98 11.02
N GLY A 283 -17.77 -19.46 10.89
CA GLY A 283 -16.98 -19.99 12.00
C GLY A 283 -16.64 -18.93 13.05
N GLU A 284 -16.27 -17.71 12.63
CA GLU A 284 -15.96 -16.57 13.52
C GLU A 284 -17.21 -16.08 14.27
N ILE A 285 -18.37 -16.06 13.62
CA ILE A 285 -19.68 -15.76 14.26
C ILE A 285 -19.97 -16.81 15.34
N GLY A 286 -19.71 -18.08 15.06
CA GLY A 286 -19.80 -19.15 16.06
C GLY A 286 -21.23 -19.55 16.42
N ASP A 287 -22.24 -19.19 15.64
CA ASP A 287 -23.63 -19.48 15.90
C ASP A 287 -24.01 -20.90 15.41
N PRO A 288 -24.57 -21.78 16.27
CA PRO A 288 -24.95 -23.14 15.87
C PRO A 288 -25.92 -23.22 14.70
N ARG A 289 -26.71 -22.18 14.44
CA ARG A 289 -27.63 -22.12 13.29
C ARG A 289 -26.91 -22.18 11.94
N ALA A 290 -25.58 -21.93 11.90
CA ALA A 290 -24.78 -22.07 10.69
C ALA A 290 -24.44 -23.54 10.36
N ILE A 291 -24.53 -24.47 11.31
CA ILE A 291 -24.10 -25.86 11.16
C ILE A 291 -24.70 -26.52 9.91
N PRO A 292 -26.02 -26.48 9.67
CA PRO A 292 -26.61 -27.18 8.51
C PRO A 292 -26.07 -26.69 7.18
N ALA A 293 -25.81 -25.39 7.04
CA ALA A 293 -25.21 -24.81 5.82
C ALA A 293 -23.74 -25.20 5.68
N LEU A 294 -22.96 -25.22 6.77
CA LEU A 294 -21.57 -25.65 6.76
C LEU A 294 -21.44 -27.15 6.45
N GLU A 295 -22.36 -28.01 6.92
CA GLU A 295 -22.33 -29.44 6.62
C GLU A 295 -22.44 -29.69 5.10
N THR A 296 -23.21 -28.91 4.36
CA THR A 296 -23.29 -29.03 2.90
C THR A 296 -21.96 -28.64 2.23
N ALA A 297 -21.20 -27.73 2.82
CA ALA A 297 -19.91 -27.27 2.30
C ALA A 297 -18.75 -28.27 2.55
N LEU A 298 -18.97 -29.37 3.30
CA LEU A 298 -18.01 -30.47 3.42
C LEU A 298 -17.77 -31.21 2.10
N GLU A 299 -18.73 -31.13 1.17
CA GLU A 299 -18.67 -31.75 -0.16
C GLU A 299 -18.26 -30.72 -1.25
N ASP A 300 -17.75 -29.55 -0.86
CA ASP A 300 -17.31 -28.51 -1.82
C ASP A 300 -16.24 -29.05 -2.79
N PRO A 301 -16.28 -28.71 -4.08
CA PRO A 301 -15.25 -29.12 -5.04
C PRO A 301 -13.84 -28.59 -4.68
N ASP A 302 -13.75 -27.42 -4.03
CA ASP A 302 -12.46 -26.84 -3.59
C ASP A 302 -12.01 -27.47 -2.26
N PRO A 303 -10.83 -28.13 -2.21
CA PRO A 303 -10.33 -28.77 -1.00
C PRO A 303 -10.08 -27.80 0.16
N ASP A 304 -9.75 -26.53 -0.12
CA ASP A 304 -9.55 -25.53 0.92
C ASP A 304 -10.87 -25.14 1.56
N VAL A 305 -11.97 -25.06 0.79
CA VAL A 305 -13.30 -24.83 1.35
C VAL A 305 -13.68 -25.98 2.30
N ARG A 306 -13.50 -27.24 1.88
CA ARG A 306 -13.76 -28.40 2.76
C ARG A 306 -12.96 -28.35 4.06
N LYS A 307 -11.65 -28.05 3.96
CA LYS A 307 -10.76 -27.92 5.13
C LYS A 307 -11.20 -26.81 6.08
N LEU A 308 -11.51 -25.63 5.55
CA LEU A 308 -12.00 -24.50 6.34
C LEU A 308 -13.34 -24.80 6.99
N THR A 309 -14.23 -25.52 6.29
CA THR A 309 -15.53 -25.95 6.81
C THR A 309 -15.38 -26.86 8.04
N GLN A 310 -14.46 -27.83 8.00
CA GLN A 310 -14.18 -28.69 9.15
C GLN A 310 -13.69 -27.87 10.36
N LEU A 311 -12.84 -26.86 10.12
CA LEU A 311 -12.36 -25.97 11.18
C LEU A 311 -13.49 -25.11 11.76
N ALA A 312 -14.36 -24.55 10.91
CA ALA A 312 -15.50 -23.74 11.32
C ALA A 312 -16.49 -24.56 12.18
N LEU A 313 -16.86 -25.76 11.74
CA LEU A 313 -17.73 -26.67 12.50
C LEU A 313 -17.14 -27.00 13.86
N LYS A 314 -15.84 -27.35 13.92
CA LYS A 314 -15.15 -27.62 15.19
C LYS A 314 -15.16 -26.41 16.11
N GLN A 315 -14.94 -25.22 15.59
CA GLN A 315 -14.94 -23.97 16.36
C GLN A 315 -16.32 -23.68 16.95
N ILE A 316 -17.40 -23.87 16.16
CA ILE A 316 -18.78 -23.68 16.63
C ILE A 316 -19.11 -24.68 17.74
N GLN A 317 -18.71 -25.95 17.58
CA GLN A 317 -18.95 -26.98 18.60
C GLN A 317 -18.21 -26.70 19.91
N LEU A 318 -16.95 -26.24 19.82
CA LEU A 318 -16.17 -25.88 21.01
C LEU A 318 -16.77 -24.69 21.77
N ASN A 319 -17.32 -23.72 21.06
CA ASN A 319 -17.95 -22.54 21.66
C ASN A 319 -19.35 -22.81 22.22
N ASN A 320 -19.98 -23.94 21.81
CA ASN A 320 -21.33 -24.34 22.20
C ASN A 320 -21.33 -25.83 22.62
N PRO A 321 -20.68 -26.20 23.73
CA PRO A 321 -20.63 -27.60 24.15
C PRO A 321 -22.06 -28.13 24.43
N PRO A 322 -22.35 -29.39 24.09
CA PRO A 322 -23.63 -30.01 24.44
C PRO A 322 -23.81 -29.94 25.95
N ARG A 323 -25.01 -29.50 26.38
CA ARG A 323 -25.39 -29.45 27.80
C ARG A 323 -25.58 -30.83 28.36
#